data_d975ed969160841621f09f377d3cfc9e
#
_entry.id   d975ed969160841621f09f377d3cfc9e
#
_cell.length_a   1.000
_cell.length_b   1.000
_cell.length_c   1.000
_cell.angle_alpha   90.00
_cell.angle_beta   90.00
_cell.angle_gamma   90.00
#
_symmetry.space_group_name_H-M   'P 1'
#
loop_
_entity.id
_entity.type
_entity.pdbx_description
1 polymer ?
#
loop_
_entity_poly.entity_id
_entity_poly.type
_entity_poly.pdbx_seq_one_letter_code
_entity_poly.pdbx_strand_id
1 'polypeptide(L)'
;EDITIPAPPKDDMAEAKVVKKLISNRTAAQEKSIADHDQVPFYAIKKYCDDNEMVFHKDEFKDLIQQATDTINYFKDKYDRKRPIEVDKTLDTSPSKTNKTPSYPSGHAVQSRIVAKYVGGKFPEHEVSLIEAGNECGYGRVLAGFHYPSDYEVGNLLGDKMYELMNKDDYIK
;
A
#
# COMPACT_ATOMS: atom_id res chain seq x y z
N GLU A 1 18.81 -6.91 -11.72
CA GLU A 1 18.27 -5.72 -12.39
C GLU A 1 17.83 -4.70 -11.34
N ASP A 2 18.38 -3.46 -11.41
CA ASP A 2 18.10 -2.44 -10.42
C ASP A 2 16.72 -1.81 -10.63
N ILE A 3 15.93 -1.76 -9.56
CA ILE A 3 14.65 -1.06 -9.56
C ILE A 3 14.90 0.42 -9.30
N THR A 4 14.24 1.27 -10.08
CA THR A 4 14.25 2.72 -9.86
C THR A 4 12.83 3.25 -9.70
N ILE A 5 12.68 4.28 -8.87
CA ILE A 5 11.42 5.02 -8.71
C ILE A 5 11.73 6.52 -8.74
N PRO A 6 10.76 7.36 -9.13
CA PRO A 6 10.98 8.81 -9.10
C PRO A 6 11.18 9.30 -7.66
N ALA A 7 11.86 10.43 -7.50
CA ALA A 7 11.96 11.10 -6.21
C ALA A 7 10.58 11.65 -5.81
N PRO A 8 10.30 11.80 -4.49
CA PRO A 8 9.04 12.38 -4.06
C PRO A 8 8.93 13.86 -4.46
N PRO A 9 7.69 14.38 -4.61
CA PRO A 9 7.49 15.82 -4.84
C PRO A 9 8.14 16.64 -3.72
N LYS A 10 8.55 17.87 -4.05
CA LYS A 10 9.28 18.72 -3.10
C LYS A 10 8.37 19.48 -2.15
N ASP A 11 7.11 19.71 -2.53
CA ASP A 11 6.17 20.49 -1.72
C ASP A 11 5.26 19.58 -0.90
N ASP A 12 5.76 19.15 0.26
CA ASP A 12 4.99 18.28 1.17
C ASP A 12 3.74 18.98 1.72
N MET A 13 3.81 20.29 1.96
CA MET A 13 2.66 21.04 2.50
C MET A 13 1.50 21.09 1.53
N ALA A 14 1.78 21.20 0.22
CA ALA A 14 0.72 21.19 -0.80
C ALA A 14 -0.04 19.86 -0.79
N GLU A 15 0.66 18.72 -0.71
CA GLU A 15 0.01 17.42 -0.60
C GLU A 15 -0.66 17.21 0.75
N ALA A 16 -0.08 17.71 1.84
CA ALA A 16 -0.70 17.63 3.16
C ALA A 16 -2.07 18.32 3.20
N LYS A 17 -2.26 19.41 2.45
CA LYS A 17 -3.56 20.07 2.31
C LYS A 17 -4.59 19.17 1.63
N VAL A 18 -4.17 18.43 0.62
CA VAL A 18 -5.03 17.43 -0.05
C VAL A 18 -5.43 16.33 0.94
N VAL A 19 -4.48 15.83 1.71
CA VAL A 19 -4.73 14.82 2.74
C VAL A 19 -5.73 15.34 3.77
N LYS A 20 -5.58 16.58 4.23
CA LYS A 20 -6.50 17.19 5.19
C LYS A 20 -7.93 17.23 4.68
N LYS A 21 -8.12 17.59 3.41
CA LYS A 21 -9.44 17.61 2.78
C LYS A 21 -10.04 16.19 2.69
N LEU A 22 -9.22 15.20 2.32
CA LEU A 22 -9.66 13.80 2.25
C LEU A 22 -10.11 13.29 3.63
N ILE A 23 -9.35 13.58 4.67
CA ILE A 23 -9.70 13.21 6.05
C ILE A 23 -11.07 13.79 6.43
N SER A 24 -11.35 15.04 6.07
CA SER A 24 -12.60 15.71 6.42
C SER A 24 -13.84 15.04 5.81
N ASN A 25 -13.66 14.28 4.72
CA ASN A 25 -14.72 13.58 4.01
C ASN A 25 -14.75 12.07 4.34
N ARG A 26 -13.93 11.63 5.28
CA ARG A 26 -13.77 10.22 5.63
C ARG A 26 -15.06 9.66 6.25
N THR A 27 -15.51 8.50 5.75
CA THR A 27 -16.71 7.81 6.22
C THR A 27 -16.38 6.78 7.30
N ALA A 28 -17.40 6.33 8.05
CA ALA A 28 -17.25 5.27 9.03
C ALA A 28 -16.79 3.95 8.38
N ALA A 29 -17.28 3.65 7.18
CA ALA A 29 -16.86 2.46 6.44
C ALA A 29 -15.37 2.52 6.05
N GLN A 30 -14.88 3.69 5.65
CA GLN A 30 -13.48 3.90 5.36
C GLN A 30 -12.61 3.76 6.61
N GLU A 31 -13.06 4.29 7.76
CA GLU A 31 -12.33 4.13 9.02
C GLU A 31 -12.24 2.66 9.44
N LYS A 32 -13.30 1.89 9.24
CA LYS A 32 -13.28 0.45 9.51
C LYS A 32 -12.26 -0.26 8.61
N SER A 33 -12.27 0.03 7.32
CA SER A 33 -11.32 -0.53 6.35
C SER A 33 -9.87 -0.18 6.71
N ILE A 34 -9.61 1.07 7.12
CA ILE A 34 -8.30 1.52 7.58
C ILE A 34 -7.83 0.67 8.77
N ALA A 35 -8.69 0.46 9.75
CA ALA A 35 -8.37 -0.35 10.92
C ALA A 35 -8.09 -1.81 10.55
N ASP A 36 -8.92 -2.39 9.69
CA ASP A 36 -8.77 -3.78 9.23
C ASP A 36 -7.44 -4.00 8.50
N HIS A 37 -6.98 -3.01 7.74
CA HIS A 37 -5.76 -3.09 6.94
C HIS A 37 -4.49 -2.69 7.68
N ASP A 38 -4.57 -2.11 8.87
CA ASP A 38 -3.37 -1.53 9.49
C ASP A 38 -2.24 -2.55 9.65
N GLN A 39 -2.55 -3.75 10.12
CA GLN A 39 -1.57 -4.83 10.29
C GLN A 39 -1.71 -5.94 9.24
N VAL A 40 -2.72 -5.87 8.37
CA VAL A 40 -3.02 -6.89 7.37
C VAL A 40 -3.23 -6.23 6.00
N PRO A 41 -2.13 -5.91 5.28
CA PRO A 41 -2.23 -5.23 3.97
C PRO A 41 -3.09 -5.97 2.94
N PHE A 42 -3.27 -7.26 3.09
CA PHE A 42 -4.05 -8.10 2.20
C PHE A 42 -5.49 -8.37 2.69
N TYR A 43 -5.99 -7.61 3.68
CA TYR A 43 -7.31 -7.88 4.29
C TYR A 43 -8.44 -7.97 3.26
N ALA A 44 -8.64 -6.92 2.46
CA ALA A 44 -9.70 -6.89 1.45
C ALA A 44 -9.47 -7.91 0.33
N ILE A 45 -8.22 -8.16 -0.05
CA ILE A 45 -7.87 -9.16 -1.05
C ILE A 45 -8.25 -10.56 -0.55
N LYS A 46 -7.90 -10.89 0.69
CA LYS A 46 -8.23 -12.19 1.29
C LYS A 46 -9.75 -12.37 1.39
N LYS A 47 -10.47 -11.32 1.80
CA LYS A 47 -11.92 -11.34 1.85
C LYS A 47 -12.53 -11.60 0.47
N TYR A 48 -12.02 -10.94 -0.56
CA TYR A 48 -12.45 -11.16 -1.94
C TYR A 48 -12.23 -12.62 -2.36
N CYS A 49 -11.06 -13.17 -2.04
CA CYS A 49 -10.75 -14.56 -2.35
C CYS A 49 -11.74 -15.51 -1.66
N ASP A 50 -12.02 -15.29 -0.39
CA ASP A 50 -12.96 -16.13 0.38
C ASP A 50 -14.38 -16.03 -0.19
N ASP A 51 -14.84 -14.84 -0.54
CA ASP A 51 -16.17 -14.60 -1.11
C ASP A 51 -16.34 -15.22 -2.50
N ASN A 52 -15.24 -15.46 -3.22
CA ASN A 52 -15.25 -16.02 -4.58
C ASN A 52 -14.65 -17.43 -4.65
N GLU A 53 -14.56 -18.10 -3.52
CA GLU A 53 -14.11 -19.51 -3.42
C GLU A 53 -12.70 -19.73 -3.98
N MET A 54 -11.84 -18.70 -3.95
CA MET A 54 -10.44 -18.80 -4.29
C MET A 54 -9.65 -19.15 -3.02
N VAL A 55 -9.06 -20.34 -2.98
CA VAL A 55 -8.39 -20.85 -1.79
C VAL A 55 -6.94 -20.46 -1.77
N PHE A 56 -6.57 -19.56 -0.85
CA PHE A 56 -5.17 -19.19 -0.59
C PHE A 56 -4.94 -19.21 0.91
N HIS A 57 -3.79 -19.73 1.31
CA HIS A 57 -3.37 -19.64 2.70
C HIS A 57 -2.74 -18.26 2.95
N LYS A 58 -3.10 -17.63 4.07
CA LYS A 58 -2.57 -16.29 4.40
C LYS A 58 -1.03 -16.24 4.47
N ASP A 59 -0.37 -17.34 4.75
CA ASP A 59 1.08 -17.41 4.81
C ASP A 59 1.73 -17.20 3.44
N GLU A 60 1.05 -17.56 2.34
CA GLU A 60 1.51 -17.25 0.99
C GLU A 60 1.62 -15.73 0.80
N PHE A 61 0.63 -15.00 1.29
CA PHE A 61 0.61 -13.53 1.20
C PHE A 61 1.67 -12.89 2.10
N LYS A 62 1.85 -13.44 3.31
CA LYS A 62 2.89 -12.97 4.23
C LYS A 62 4.29 -13.15 3.67
N ASP A 63 4.54 -14.26 2.99
CA ASP A 63 5.83 -14.52 2.35
C ASP A 63 6.12 -13.51 1.24
N LEU A 64 5.12 -13.20 0.42
CA LEU A 64 5.26 -12.19 -0.64
C LEU A 64 5.58 -10.81 -0.07
N ILE A 65 4.88 -10.43 0.99
CA ILE A 65 5.09 -9.16 1.70
C ILE A 65 6.51 -9.11 2.28
N GLN A 66 6.97 -10.19 2.88
CA GLN A 66 8.30 -10.27 3.46
C GLN A 66 9.41 -10.08 2.42
N GLN A 67 9.24 -10.65 1.23
CA GLN A 67 10.20 -10.48 0.14
C GLN A 67 10.35 -9.03 -0.31
N ALA A 68 9.32 -8.20 -0.14
CA ALA A 68 9.33 -6.80 -0.54
C ALA A 68 9.95 -5.87 0.50
N THR A 69 10.10 -6.32 1.75
CA THR A 69 10.43 -5.46 2.89
C THR A 69 11.74 -4.70 2.71
N ASP A 70 12.80 -5.39 2.29
CA ASP A 70 14.13 -4.77 2.18
C ASP A 70 14.16 -3.66 1.12
N THR A 71 13.52 -3.89 -0.02
CA THR A 71 13.44 -2.89 -1.10
C THR A 71 12.62 -1.67 -0.69
N ILE A 72 11.49 -1.89 -0.02
CA ILE A 72 10.66 -0.80 0.52
C ILE A 72 11.48 0.04 1.49
N ASN A 73 12.15 -0.58 2.43
CA ASN A 73 12.94 0.12 3.44
C ASN A 73 14.15 0.85 2.84
N TYR A 74 14.78 0.28 1.81
CA TYR A 74 15.85 0.95 1.09
C TYR A 74 15.40 2.33 0.57
N PHE A 75 14.25 2.38 -0.10
CA PHE A 75 13.73 3.65 -0.63
C PHE A 75 13.23 4.58 0.46
N LYS A 76 12.61 4.05 1.51
CA LYS A 76 12.18 4.87 2.64
C LYS A 76 13.36 5.58 3.31
N ASP A 77 14.46 4.87 3.50
CA ASP A 77 15.67 5.43 4.09
C ASP A 77 16.36 6.43 3.14
N LYS A 78 16.37 6.10 1.85
CA LYS A 78 17.00 6.97 0.83
C LYS A 78 16.34 8.34 0.75
N TYR A 79 15.01 8.40 0.77
CA TYR A 79 14.29 9.66 0.60
C TYR A 79 13.90 10.31 1.91
N ASP A 80 13.80 9.54 2.97
CA ASP A 80 13.54 10.01 4.34
C ASP A 80 12.44 11.09 4.42
N ARG A 81 11.34 10.87 3.71
CA ARG A 81 10.24 11.82 3.63
C ARG A 81 9.45 11.86 4.93
N LYS A 82 9.16 13.07 5.41
CA LYS A 82 8.30 13.26 6.58
C LYS A 82 6.88 12.82 6.29
N ARG A 83 6.24 12.20 7.28
CA ARG A 83 4.81 11.87 7.21
C ARG A 83 3.96 13.13 7.21
N PRO A 84 2.72 13.09 6.66
CA PRO A 84 1.83 14.27 6.66
C PRO A 84 1.65 14.91 8.03
N ILE A 85 1.50 14.11 9.10
CA ILE A 85 1.33 14.62 10.46
C ILE A 85 2.57 15.40 10.96
N GLU A 86 3.74 15.11 10.43
CA GLU A 86 4.97 15.82 10.81
C GLU A 86 5.04 17.22 10.19
N VAL A 87 4.38 17.46 9.06
CA VAL A 87 4.33 18.79 8.43
C VAL A 87 3.05 19.56 8.76
N ASP A 88 1.98 18.88 9.12
CA ASP A 88 0.74 19.51 9.59
C ASP A 88 0.21 18.76 10.81
N LYS A 89 0.50 19.30 12.00
CA LYS A 89 0.12 18.71 13.28
C LYS A 89 -1.39 18.74 13.54
N THR A 90 -2.17 19.43 12.70
CA THR A 90 -3.63 19.55 12.86
C THR A 90 -4.39 18.41 12.17
N LEU A 91 -3.70 17.52 11.46
CA LEU A 91 -4.35 16.39 10.80
C LEU A 91 -4.95 15.41 11.80
N ASP A 92 -6.22 15.05 11.57
CA ASP A 92 -6.92 14.04 12.37
C ASP A 92 -6.63 12.64 11.81
N THR A 93 -5.48 12.10 12.18
CA THR A 93 -5.05 10.78 11.70
C THR A 93 -5.75 9.66 12.44
N SER A 94 -6.01 8.57 11.72
CA SER A 94 -6.53 7.33 12.33
C SER A 94 -5.48 6.68 13.24
N PRO A 95 -5.88 5.85 14.22
CA PRO A 95 -4.92 5.07 15.00
C PRO A 95 -4.15 4.10 14.12
N SER A 96 -2.86 3.90 14.42
CA SER A 96 -2.02 2.94 13.69
C SER A 96 -0.89 2.40 14.55
N LYS A 97 -0.51 1.14 14.28
CA LYS A 97 0.67 0.49 14.86
C LYS A 97 1.82 0.39 13.86
N THR A 98 1.61 0.83 12.60
CA THR A 98 2.56 0.59 11.51
C THR A 98 3.06 1.86 10.82
N ASN A 99 2.72 3.05 11.30
CA ASN A 99 3.06 4.33 10.69
C ASN A 99 4.32 4.99 11.27
N LYS A 100 5.35 4.20 11.58
CA LYS A 100 6.57 4.68 12.26
C LYS A 100 7.77 4.89 11.34
N THR A 101 7.72 4.43 10.11
CA THR A 101 8.81 4.57 9.13
C THR A 101 8.63 5.86 8.31
N PRO A 102 9.67 6.30 7.54
CA PRO A 102 9.50 7.40 6.59
C PRO A 102 8.36 7.17 5.61
N SER A 103 7.83 8.26 5.05
CA SER A 103 6.56 8.26 4.32
C SER A 103 6.62 7.62 2.93
N TYR A 104 7.72 7.79 2.21
CA TYR A 104 7.79 7.51 0.77
C TYR A 104 8.74 6.35 0.47
N PRO A 105 8.32 5.37 -0.31
CA PRO A 105 6.95 5.10 -0.79
C PRO A 105 6.08 4.43 0.28
N SER A 106 4.77 4.34 0.03
CA SER A 106 3.85 3.63 0.92
C SER A 106 4.10 2.11 0.88
N GLY A 107 4.52 1.54 2.01
CA GLY A 107 4.76 0.09 2.12
C GLY A 107 3.48 -0.73 1.93
N HIS A 108 2.37 -0.28 2.51
CA HIS A 108 1.07 -0.96 2.35
C HIS A 108 0.62 -0.98 0.89
N ALA A 109 0.84 0.11 0.15
CA ALA A 109 0.52 0.16 -1.28
C ALA A 109 1.34 -0.85 -2.08
N VAL A 110 2.65 -0.94 -1.82
CA VAL A 110 3.53 -1.93 -2.45
C VAL A 110 3.05 -3.35 -2.14
N GLN A 111 2.85 -3.64 -0.87
CA GLN A 111 2.50 -4.98 -0.38
C GLN A 111 1.16 -5.45 -0.94
N SER A 112 0.13 -4.62 -0.85
CA SER A 112 -1.20 -4.97 -1.36
C SER A 112 -1.19 -5.14 -2.88
N ARG A 113 -0.41 -4.32 -3.59
CA ARG A 113 -0.29 -4.43 -5.05
C ARG A 113 0.35 -5.75 -5.48
N ILE A 114 1.40 -6.17 -4.80
CA ILE A 114 2.08 -7.45 -5.08
C ILE A 114 1.11 -8.62 -4.87
N VAL A 115 0.39 -8.63 -3.74
CA VAL A 115 -0.57 -9.69 -3.43
C VAL A 115 -1.70 -9.72 -4.45
N ALA A 116 -2.26 -8.55 -4.81
CA ALA A 116 -3.33 -8.46 -5.82
C ALA A 116 -2.89 -9.03 -7.16
N LYS A 117 -1.68 -8.70 -7.59
CA LYS A 117 -1.15 -9.21 -8.85
C LYS A 117 -0.82 -10.70 -8.81
N TYR A 118 -0.36 -11.20 -7.68
CA TYR A 118 -0.12 -12.61 -7.47
C TYR A 118 -1.40 -13.42 -7.66
N VAL A 119 -2.48 -13.03 -6.99
CA VAL A 119 -3.77 -13.70 -7.11
C VAL A 119 -4.35 -13.51 -8.51
N GLY A 120 -4.27 -12.29 -9.05
CA GLY A 120 -4.76 -11.97 -10.40
C GLY A 120 -4.04 -12.75 -11.49
N GLY A 121 -2.75 -13.06 -11.30
CA GLY A 121 -2.00 -13.92 -12.23
C GLY A 121 -2.52 -15.34 -12.29
N LYS A 122 -3.05 -15.84 -11.18
CA LYS A 122 -3.66 -17.18 -11.09
C LYS A 122 -5.14 -17.18 -11.52
N PHE A 123 -5.82 -16.06 -11.39
CA PHE A 123 -7.24 -15.89 -11.74
C PHE A 123 -7.41 -14.61 -12.57
N PRO A 124 -6.97 -14.61 -13.85
CA PRO A 124 -6.95 -13.39 -14.67
C PRO A 124 -8.30 -12.69 -14.82
N GLU A 125 -9.40 -13.43 -14.78
CA GLU A 125 -10.76 -12.89 -14.87
C GLU A 125 -11.14 -12.04 -13.64
N HIS A 126 -10.41 -12.17 -12.53
CA HIS A 126 -10.62 -11.41 -11.30
C HIS A 126 -9.58 -10.30 -11.08
N GLU A 127 -8.64 -10.09 -12.01
CA GLU A 127 -7.51 -9.18 -11.80
C GLU A 127 -7.95 -7.76 -11.47
N VAL A 128 -8.91 -7.20 -12.20
CA VAL A 128 -9.40 -5.84 -11.96
C VAL A 128 -9.96 -5.69 -10.56
N SER A 129 -10.82 -6.62 -10.14
CA SER A 129 -11.41 -6.60 -8.80
C SER A 129 -10.37 -6.77 -7.69
N LEU A 130 -9.35 -7.59 -7.93
CA LEU A 130 -8.27 -7.80 -6.97
C LEU A 130 -7.39 -6.55 -6.84
N ILE A 131 -7.08 -5.88 -7.94
CA ILE A 131 -6.35 -4.60 -7.93
C ILE A 131 -7.16 -3.55 -7.14
N GLU A 132 -8.47 -3.48 -7.35
CA GLU A 132 -9.34 -2.58 -6.59
C GLU A 132 -9.30 -2.88 -5.09
N ALA A 133 -9.34 -4.16 -4.71
CA ALA A 133 -9.22 -4.57 -3.30
C ALA A 133 -7.86 -4.16 -2.71
N GLY A 134 -6.77 -4.31 -3.47
CA GLY A 134 -5.46 -3.84 -3.07
C GLY A 134 -5.40 -2.33 -2.91
N ASN A 135 -6.04 -1.60 -3.82
CA ASN A 135 -6.11 -0.13 -3.76
C ASN A 135 -6.92 0.35 -2.54
N GLU A 136 -7.90 -0.40 -2.09
CA GLU A 136 -8.62 -0.09 -0.85
C GLU A 136 -7.65 0.00 0.34
N CYS A 137 -6.70 -0.92 0.42
CA CYS A 137 -5.64 -0.85 1.43
C CYS A 137 -4.74 0.37 1.22
N GLY A 138 -4.14 0.50 0.04
CA GLY A 138 -3.15 1.55 -0.23
C GLY A 138 -3.73 2.96 -0.14
N TYR A 139 -4.87 3.20 -0.78
CA TYR A 139 -5.54 4.50 -0.73
C TYR A 139 -6.10 4.78 0.66
N GLY A 140 -6.53 3.75 1.37
CA GLY A 140 -6.97 3.89 2.76
C GLY A 140 -5.90 4.51 3.66
N ARG A 141 -4.61 4.28 3.37
CA ARG A 141 -3.52 4.89 4.13
C ARG A 141 -3.45 6.41 3.91
N VAL A 142 -3.83 6.89 2.73
CA VAL A 142 -3.95 8.34 2.46
C VAL A 142 -5.14 8.92 3.22
N LEU A 143 -6.30 8.26 3.17
CA LEU A 143 -7.51 8.67 3.90
C LEU A 143 -7.29 8.68 5.41
N ALA A 144 -6.44 7.80 5.91
CA ALA A 144 -6.06 7.75 7.33
C ALA A 144 -5.17 8.91 7.77
N GLY A 145 -4.55 9.63 6.83
CA GLY A 145 -3.61 10.69 7.11
C GLY A 145 -2.16 10.22 7.27
N PHE A 146 -1.86 8.96 6.94
CA PHE A 146 -0.52 8.38 7.13
C PHE A 146 0.42 8.65 5.97
N HIS A 147 -0.12 8.82 4.76
CA HIS A 147 0.62 8.98 3.52
C HIS A 147 0.06 10.10 2.65
N TYR A 148 0.93 10.65 1.81
CA TYR A 148 0.53 11.54 0.73
C TYR A 148 0.02 10.73 -0.47
N PRO A 149 -0.80 11.34 -1.35
CA PRO A 149 -1.19 10.66 -2.60
C PRO A 149 -0.01 10.15 -3.42
N SER A 150 1.09 10.90 -3.51
CA SER A 150 2.29 10.47 -4.24
C SER A 150 2.97 9.25 -3.62
N ASP A 151 2.95 9.09 -2.30
CA ASP A 151 3.45 7.88 -1.63
C ASP A 151 2.68 6.64 -2.10
N TYR A 152 1.38 6.77 -2.23
CA TYR A 152 0.48 5.72 -2.67
C TYR A 152 0.70 5.37 -4.15
N GLU A 153 0.74 6.39 -5.01
CA GLU A 153 0.93 6.20 -6.45
C GLU A 153 2.27 5.51 -6.76
N VAL A 154 3.35 5.96 -6.12
CA VAL A 154 4.67 5.36 -6.32
C VAL A 154 4.77 4.01 -5.63
N GLY A 155 4.07 3.81 -4.52
CA GLY A 155 3.94 2.50 -3.89
C GLY A 155 3.35 1.47 -4.85
N ASN A 156 2.28 1.82 -5.57
CA ASN A 156 1.70 0.95 -6.59
C ASN A 156 2.69 0.69 -7.74
N LEU A 157 3.38 1.74 -8.21
CA LEU A 157 4.41 1.59 -9.25
C LEU A 157 5.52 0.63 -8.83
N LEU A 158 6.03 0.78 -7.61
CA LEU A 158 7.06 -0.10 -7.07
C LEU A 158 6.54 -1.52 -6.92
N GLY A 159 5.30 -1.69 -6.47
CA GLY A 159 4.66 -3.00 -6.37
C GLY A 159 4.58 -3.72 -7.72
N ASP A 160 4.21 -3.00 -8.77
CA ASP A 160 4.18 -3.54 -10.14
C ASP A 160 5.57 -4.00 -10.59
N LYS A 161 6.58 -3.16 -10.39
CA LYS A 161 7.97 -3.49 -10.77
C LYS A 161 8.51 -4.69 -10.01
N MET A 162 8.24 -4.74 -8.72
CA MET A 162 8.69 -5.85 -7.88
C MET A 162 8.00 -7.16 -8.26
N TYR A 163 6.69 -7.11 -8.51
CA TYR A 163 5.95 -8.29 -8.94
C TYR A 163 6.54 -8.86 -10.25
N GLU A 164 6.82 -7.99 -11.22
CA GLU A 164 7.42 -8.42 -12.49
C GLU A 164 8.75 -9.14 -12.28
N LEU A 165 9.62 -8.61 -11.43
CA LEU A 165 10.90 -9.24 -11.14
C LEU A 165 10.74 -10.55 -10.37
N MET A 166 9.89 -10.59 -9.37
CA MET A 166 9.63 -11.78 -8.57
C MET A 166 9.05 -12.91 -9.44
N ASN A 167 8.12 -12.57 -10.32
CA ASN A 167 7.51 -13.52 -11.23
C ASN A 167 8.50 -14.04 -12.30
N LYS A 168 9.36 -13.16 -12.82
CA LYS A 168 10.38 -13.48 -13.80
C LYS A 168 11.47 -14.39 -13.22
N ASP A 169 11.83 -14.17 -11.95
CA ASP A 169 12.88 -14.92 -11.26
C ASP A 169 12.34 -16.19 -10.55
N ASP A 170 11.10 -16.58 -10.85
CA ASP A 170 10.44 -17.75 -10.28
C ASP A 170 10.23 -17.69 -8.75
N TYR A 171 10.28 -16.53 -8.14
CA TYR A 171 9.94 -16.37 -6.73
C TYR A 171 8.46 -16.62 -6.45
N ILE A 172 7.63 -16.45 -7.48
CA ILE A 172 6.18 -16.62 -7.39
C ILE A 172 5.73 -17.65 -8.43
N LYS A 173 5.23 -18.78 -7.98
CA LYS A 173 4.71 -19.81 -8.87
C LYS A 173 3.31 -20.26 -8.49
#